data_811cdf5e520eb639f8328c774c350b24
#
_entry.id   811cdf5e520eb639f8328c774c350b24
#
_cell.length_a   1.000
_cell.length_b   1.000
_cell.length_c   1.000
_cell.angle_alpha   90.00
_cell.angle_beta   90.00
_cell.angle_gamma   90.00
#
_symmetry.space_group_name_H-M   'P 1'
#
loop_
_entity.id
_entity.type
_entity.pdbx_description
1 polymer ?
#
loop_
_entity_poly.entity_id
_entity_poly.type
_entity_poly.pdbx_seq_one_letter_code
_entity_poly.pdbx_strand_id
1 'polypeptide(L)'
;MISSQKDSFLKAYKKGKNFIPIIKTWPADLETPLSTWLKLSNKDSRGVFLESVEGGENLGRWSIVATNPLWEAVCRGEETIKTWSNGKSEIFKADPFNLLRSWTEEYNSYSIPNLPYVGQLYGSWGYELINRIEPNVPINPLEDNEIPYGLSLIHI
;
A
#
# COMPACT_ATOMS: atom_id res chain seq x y z
N MET A 1 12.72 14.46 -22.29
CA MET A 1 12.02 14.05 -21.06
C MET A 1 12.29 12.57 -20.69
N ILE A 2 12.20 11.60 -21.61
CA ILE A 2 12.46 10.17 -21.34
C ILE A 2 13.92 9.89 -20.98
N SER A 3 14.90 10.57 -21.60
CA SER A 3 16.32 10.37 -21.30
C SER A 3 16.70 10.75 -19.87
N SER A 4 16.16 11.85 -19.34
CA SER A 4 16.46 12.31 -17.97
C SER A 4 15.92 11.38 -16.89
N GLN A 5 14.78 10.72 -17.13
CA GLN A 5 14.23 9.72 -16.20
C GLN A 5 15.07 8.44 -16.20
N LYS A 6 15.52 8.00 -17.38
CA LYS A 6 16.42 6.84 -17.51
C LYS A 6 17.74 7.07 -16.77
N ASP A 7 18.31 8.24 -16.89
CA ASP A 7 19.57 8.58 -16.20
C ASP A 7 19.39 8.64 -14.68
N SER A 8 18.27 9.19 -14.21
CA SER A 8 17.91 9.23 -12.80
C SER A 8 17.68 7.83 -12.23
N PHE A 9 16.98 6.98 -12.98
CA PHE A 9 16.79 5.58 -12.64
C PHE A 9 18.12 4.84 -12.49
N LEU A 10 19.00 4.94 -13.51
CA LEU A 10 20.30 4.28 -13.49
C LEU A 10 21.20 4.78 -12.36
N LYS A 11 21.15 6.07 -12.04
CA LYS A 11 21.88 6.63 -10.89
C LYS A 11 21.36 6.08 -9.57
N ALA A 12 20.05 5.99 -9.39
CA ALA A 12 19.44 5.44 -8.18
C ALA A 12 19.78 3.94 -8.04
N TYR A 13 19.65 3.18 -9.10
CA TYR A 13 20.00 1.75 -9.14
C TYR A 13 21.46 1.51 -8.74
N LYS A 14 22.40 2.28 -9.32
CA LYS A 14 23.83 2.21 -8.97
C LYS A 14 24.13 2.56 -7.51
N LYS A 15 23.24 3.31 -6.84
CA LYS A 15 23.32 3.62 -5.41
C LYS A 15 22.65 2.55 -4.52
N GLY A 16 22.31 1.39 -5.06
CA GLY A 16 21.71 0.29 -4.34
C GLY A 16 20.20 0.49 -4.02
N LYS A 17 19.53 1.42 -4.71
CA LYS A 17 18.08 1.52 -4.63
C LYS A 17 17.43 0.35 -5.38
N ASN A 18 16.57 -0.40 -4.71
CA ASN A 18 15.84 -1.51 -5.29
C ASN A 18 14.36 -1.18 -5.55
N PHE A 19 13.93 0.01 -5.14
CA PHE A 19 12.60 0.54 -5.34
C PHE A 19 12.66 1.93 -5.96
N ILE A 20 12.50 2.03 -7.28
CA ILE A 20 12.69 3.26 -8.04
C ILE A 20 11.44 3.53 -8.87
N PRO A 21 10.64 4.56 -8.52
CA PRO A 21 9.43 4.87 -9.25
C PRO A 21 9.73 5.49 -10.62
N ILE A 22 8.88 5.16 -11.59
CA ILE A 22 8.82 5.82 -12.89
C ILE A 22 7.58 6.69 -12.90
N ILE A 23 7.76 7.98 -13.14
CA ILE A 23 6.69 8.97 -13.01
C ILE A 23 6.36 9.60 -14.34
N LYS A 24 5.08 9.72 -14.60
CA LYS A 24 4.54 10.51 -15.68
C LYS A 24 3.49 11.45 -15.11
N THR A 25 3.59 12.72 -15.46
CA THR A 25 2.63 13.75 -15.03
C THR A 25 1.92 14.31 -16.26
N TRP A 26 0.62 14.50 -16.14
CA TRP A 26 -0.20 15.17 -17.14
C TRP A 26 -1.34 15.94 -16.49
N PRO A 27 -1.92 16.97 -17.17
CA PRO A 27 -3.11 17.64 -16.71
C PRO A 27 -4.29 16.65 -16.59
N ALA A 28 -5.14 16.87 -15.62
CA ALA A 28 -6.31 16.04 -15.34
C ALA A 28 -7.59 16.89 -15.23
N ASP A 29 -7.71 17.91 -16.06
CA ASP A 29 -8.79 18.93 -15.98
C ASP A 29 -10.20 18.35 -16.14
N LEU A 30 -10.32 17.19 -16.80
CA LEU A 30 -11.58 16.47 -17.00
C LEU A 30 -11.67 15.19 -16.15
N GLU A 31 -10.72 14.96 -15.26
CA GLU A 31 -10.68 13.77 -14.42
C GLU A 31 -10.95 14.10 -12.96
N THR A 32 -11.69 13.21 -12.32
CA THR A 32 -11.81 13.18 -10.86
C THR A 32 -11.08 11.96 -10.29
N PRO A 33 -10.75 11.95 -9.00
CA PRO A 33 -10.19 10.76 -8.37
C PRO A 33 -11.07 9.52 -8.58
N LEU A 34 -12.38 9.67 -8.45
CA LEU A 34 -13.34 8.59 -8.68
C LEU A 34 -13.36 8.12 -10.15
N SER A 35 -13.35 9.05 -11.13
CA SER A 35 -13.31 8.66 -12.55
C SER A 35 -12.01 7.92 -12.89
N THR A 36 -10.91 8.32 -12.28
CA THR A 36 -9.63 7.64 -12.41
C THR A 36 -9.67 6.23 -11.83
N TRP A 37 -10.26 6.08 -10.63
CA TRP A 37 -10.47 4.76 -10.02
C TRP A 37 -11.29 3.85 -10.94
N LEU A 38 -12.42 4.31 -11.45
CA LEU A 38 -13.30 3.55 -12.34
C LEU A 38 -12.64 3.13 -13.67
N LYS A 39 -11.68 3.91 -14.14
CA LYS A 39 -10.90 3.59 -15.36
C LYS A 39 -9.79 2.59 -15.10
N LEU A 40 -9.17 2.63 -13.93
CA LEU A 40 -8.05 1.78 -13.58
C LEU A 40 -8.47 0.45 -12.94
N SER A 41 -9.62 0.44 -12.27
CA SER A 41 -10.16 -0.76 -11.63
C SER A 41 -11.06 -1.53 -12.57
N ASN A 42 -11.04 -2.85 -12.45
CA ASN A 42 -12.03 -3.76 -13.01
C ASN A 42 -12.64 -4.59 -11.88
N LYS A 43 -13.60 -5.47 -12.18
CA LYS A 43 -14.31 -6.26 -11.15
C LYS A 43 -13.39 -7.12 -10.28
N ASP A 44 -12.22 -7.49 -10.80
CA ASP A 44 -11.24 -8.33 -10.12
C ASP A 44 -10.02 -7.55 -9.65
N SER A 45 -10.01 -6.23 -9.85
CA SER A 45 -8.89 -5.38 -9.45
C SER A 45 -8.82 -5.28 -7.94
N ARG A 46 -7.70 -5.67 -7.40
CA ARG A 46 -7.31 -5.34 -6.04
C ARG A 46 -6.65 -3.97 -6.05
N GLY A 47 -7.10 -3.11 -5.16
CA GLY A 47 -6.58 -1.76 -5.13
C GLY A 47 -7.10 -0.95 -3.96
N VAL A 48 -6.63 0.28 -3.89
CA VAL A 48 -7.06 1.24 -2.88
C VAL A 48 -7.42 2.57 -3.54
N PHE A 49 -8.45 3.18 -3.02
CA PHE A 49 -8.86 4.53 -3.35
C PHE A 49 -8.97 5.32 -2.05
N LEU A 50 -8.10 6.30 -1.88
CA LEU A 50 -8.08 7.20 -0.74
C LEU A 50 -8.32 8.61 -1.25
N GLU A 51 -9.38 9.24 -0.76
CA GLU A 51 -9.73 10.61 -1.09
C GLU A 51 -9.80 11.44 0.19
N SER A 52 -9.10 12.55 0.20
CA SER A 52 -9.15 13.51 1.29
C SER A 52 -10.26 14.51 1.02
N VAL A 53 -11.36 14.41 1.75
CA VAL A 53 -12.58 15.22 1.54
C VAL A 53 -12.58 16.48 2.40
N GLU A 54 -11.92 16.47 3.55
CA GLU A 54 -11.89 17.58 4.50
C GLU A 54 -10.48 17.82 5.03
N GLY A 55 -10.13 19.07 5.31
CA GLY A 55 -8.86 19.38 5.98
C GLY A 55 -8.14 20.64 5.58
N GLY A 56 -8.82 21.57 4.88
CA GLY A 56 -8.20 22.83 4.45
C GLY A 56 -7.14 22.65 3.36
N GLU A 57 -6.52 23.75 2.96
CA GLU A 57 -5.60 23.81 1.81
C GLU A 57 -4.38 22.89 1.89
N ASN A 58 -4.06 22.37 3.06
CA ASN A 58 -2.86 21.55 3.29
C ASN A 58 -3.13 20.04 3.39
N LEU A 59 -4.33 19.62 3.82
CA LEU A 59 -4.65 18.21 4.06
C LEU A 59 -5.45 17.55 2.92
N GLY A 60 -6.32 18.31 2.27
CA GLY A 60 -7.16 17.84 1.14
C GLY A 60 -6.46 17.84 -0.22
N ARG A 61 -5.12 17.89 -0.26
CA ARG A 61 -4.39 18.13 -1.50
C ARG A 61 -4.22 16.90 -2.38
N TRP A 62 -4.28 15.71 -1.81
CA TRP A 62 -3.92 14.48 -2.50
C TRP A 62 -5.03 13.44 -2.41
N SER A 63 -5.37 12.88 -3.56
CA SER A 63 -6.11 11.63 -3.65
C SER A 63 -5.19 10.55 -4.19
N ILE A 64 -5.33 9.33 -3.70
CA ILE A 64 -4.49 8.21 -4.06
C ILE A 64 -5.35 7.12 -4.67
N VAL A 65 -5.00 6.72 -5.87
CA VAL A 65 -5.57 5.57 -6.55
C VAL A 65 -4.45 4.60 -6.84
N ALA A 66 -4.53 3.41 -6.27
CA ALA A 66 -3.51 2.39 -6.48
C ALA A 66 -4.14 1.05 -6.84
N THR A 67 -3.61 0.39 -7.85
CA THR A 67 -4.07 -0.89 -8.36
C THR A 67 -2.90 -1.84 -8.62
N ASN A 68 -3.20 -3.11 -8.81
CA ASN A 68 -2.20 -4.14 -9.12
C ASN A 68 -1.10 -4.24 -8.06
N PRO A 69 -1.44 -4.65 -6.85
CA PRO A 69 -0.47 -4.80 -5.77
C PRO A 69 0.64 -5.79 -6.17
N LEU A 70 1.86 -5.51 -5.72
CA LEU A 70 2.97 -6.45 -5.89
C LEU A 70 2.72 -7.71 -5.08
N TRP A 71 2.19 -7.55 -3.90
CA TRP A 71 1.73 -8.60 -3.02
C TRP A 71 0.66 -8.08 -2.05
N GLU A 72 -0.05 -9.01 -1.47
CA GLU A 72 -1.02 -8.77 -0.40
C GLU A 72 -0.69 -9.62 0.81
N ALA A 73 -1.02 -9.15 1.98
CA ALA A 73 -0.93 -9.94 3.19
C ALA A 73 -2.24 -9.86 3.97
N VAL A 74 -2.73 -10.99 4.39
CA VAL A 74 -3.94 -11.11 5.22
C VAL A 74 -3.57 -11.84 6.49
N CYS A 75 -3.76 -11.18 7.62
CA CYS A 75 -3.53 -11.75 8.94
C CYS A 75 -4.86 -12.24 9.53
N ARG A 76 -4.89 -13.49 9.97
CA ARG A 76 -6.02 -14.10 10.70
C ARG A 76 -5.49 -14.81 11.92
N GLY A 77 -5.83 -14.33 13.10
CA GLY A 77 -5.31 -14.89 14.35
C GLY A 77 -3.78 -14.80 14.38
N GLU A 78 -3.12 -15.94 14.47
CA GLU A 78 -1.66 -16.06 14.55
C GLU A 78 -0.98 -16.24 13.19
N GLU A 79 -1.74 -16.31 12.11
CA GLU A 79 -1.21 -16.59 10.78
C GLU A 79 -1.37 -15.38 9.86
N THR A 80 -0.32 -15.08 9.12
CA THR A 80 -0.34 -14.09 8.04
C THR A 80 -0.02 -14.76 6.73
N ILE A 81 -0.92 -14.66 5.76
CA ILE A 81 -0.75 -15.19 4.41
C ILE A 81 -0.31 -14.05 3.51
N LYS A 82 0.89 -14.12 2.96
CA LYS A 82 1.41 -13.20 1.96
C LYS A 82 1.27 -13.82 0.58
N THR A 83 0.57 -13.14 -0.32
CA THR A 83 0.30 -13.61 -1.69
C THR A 83 0.84 -12.59 -2.68
N TRP A 84 1.74 -13.01 -3.56
CA TRP A 84 2.29 -12.18 -4.62
C TRP A 84 1.38 -12.12 -5.84
N SER A 85 1.59 -11.11 -6.67
CA SER A 85 0.84 -10.91 -7.93
C SER A 85 0.93 -12.09 -8.90
N ASN A 86 1.97 -12.93 -8.79
CA ASN A 86 2.13 -14.16 -9.58
C ASN A 86 1.38 -15.37 -9.01
N GLY A 87 0.63 -15.18 -7.92
CA GLY A 87 -0.14 -16.23 -7.24
C GLY A 87 0.64 -17.07 -6.23
N LYS A 88 1.95 -16.88 -6.09
CA LYS A 88 2.72 -17.53 -5.03
C LYS A 88 2.23 -17.04 -3.67
N SER A 89 2.07 -17.95 -2.71
CA SER A 89 1.68 -17.62 -1.34
C SER A 89 2.62 -18.25 -0.34
N GLU A 90 2.82 -17.55 0.77
CA GLU A 90 3.58 -18.04 1.93
C GLU A 90 2.82 -17.73 3.22
N ILE A 91 2.92 -18.61 4.19
CA ILE A 91 2.28 -18.48 5.52
C ILE A 91 3.36 -18.18 6.55
N PHE A 92 3.11 -17.15 7.33
CA PHE A 92 3.98 -16.69 8.42
C PHE A 92 3.23 -16.79 9.74
N LYS A 93 3.90 -17.36 10.75
CA LYS A 93 3.42 -17.42 12.14
C LYS A 93 4.26 -16.49 13.00
N ALA A 94 3.97 -15.21 12.88
CA ALA A 94 4.69 -14.17 13.59
C ALA A 94 3.78 -12.94 13.77
N ASP A 95 4.15 -12.08 14.69
CA ASP A 95 3.45 -10.82 14.90
C ASP A 95 3.36 -10.01 13.60
N PRO A 96 2.15 -9.57 13.18
CA PRO A 96 1.95 -8.90 11.90
C PRO A 96 2.69 -7.57 11.80
N PHE A 97 2.89 -6.84 12.90
CA PHE A 97 3.63 -5.59 12.89
C PHE A 97 5.13 -5.82 12.63
N ASN A 98 5.68 -6.88 13.21
CA ASN A 98 7.08 -7.24 12.98
C ASN A 98 7.29 -7.73 11.54
N LEU A 99 6.35 -8.51 10.99
CA LEU A 99 6.37 -8.92 9.59
C LEU A 99 6.36 -7.71 8.66
N LEU A 100 5.45 -6.76 8.90
CA LEU A 100 5.38 -5.55 8.09
C LEU A 100 6.67 -4.74 8.13
N ARG A 101 7.22 -4.55 9.32
CA ARG A 101 8.48 -3.83 9.47
C ARG A 101 9.58 -4.50 8.67
N SER A 102 9.76 -5.81 8.81
CA SER A 102 10.77 -6.55 8.06
C SER A 102 10.56 -6.44 6.55
N TRP A 103 9.32 -6.56 6.07
CA TRP A 103 9.02 -6.46 4.65
C TRP A 103 9.20 -5.04 4.09
N THR A 104 8.97 -3.99 4.89
CA THR A 104 9.24 -2.62 4.46
C THR A 104 10.73 -2.31 4.40
N GLU A 105 11.52 -2.90 5.28
CA GLU A 105 12.98 -2.77 5.30
C GLU A 105 13.66 -3.41 4.07
N GLU A 106 13.01 -4.37 3.42
CA GLU A 106 13.49 -4.95 2.15
C GLU A 106 13.54 -3.93 1.00
N TYR A 107 12.75 -2.84 1.10
CA TYR A 107 12.62 -1.83 0.06
C TYR A 107 13.46 -0.59 0.35
N ASN A 108 14.58 -0.49 -0.34
CA ASN A 108 15.40 0.73 -0.32
C ASN A 108 14.88 1.71 -1.37
N SER A 109 13.85 2.48 -1.00
CA SER A 109 13.14 3.35 -1.92
C SER A 109 13.94 4.59 -2.33
N TYR A 110 13.68 5.07 -3.55
CA TYR A 110 14.15 6.35 -4.03
C TYR A 110 13.10 7.42 -3.76
N SER A 111 13.44 8.39 -2.91
CA SER A 111 12.58 9.52 -2.60
C SER A 111 12.58 10.54 -3.73
N ILE A 112 11.40 11.02 -4.10
CA ILE A 112 11.23 12.07 -5.09
C ILE A 112 10.74 13.33 -4.39
N PRO A 113 11.45 14.46 -4.54
CA PRO A 113 11.02 15.73 -3.96
C PRO A 113 9.58 16.09 -4.40
N ASN A 114 8.79 16.59 -3.47
CA ASN A 114 7.41 17.03 -3.69
C ASN A 114 6.40 15.92 -4.06
N LEU A 115 6.78 14.65 -3.98
CA LEU A 115 5.86 13.54 -4.14
C LEU A 115 5.80 12.74 -2.82
N PRO A 116 4.75 12.95 -2.00
CA PRO A 116 4.74 12.46 -0.62
C PRO A 116 4.52 10.95 -0.49
N TYR A 117 3.92 10.31 -1.49
CA TYR A 117 3.43 8.93 -1.38
C TYR A 117 4.01 8.03 -2.45
N VAL A 118 5.29 7.68 -2.31
CA VAL A 118 5.96 6.74 -3.20
C VAL A 118 6.37 5.50 -2.41
N GLY A 119 5.91 4.34 -2.87
CA GLY A 119 6.30 3.07 -2.26
C GLY A 119 5.75 2.86 -0.87
N GLN A 120 4.44 2.86 -0.72
CA GLN A 120 3.77 2.70 0.56
C GLN A 120 2.95 1.42 0.63
N LEU A 121 2.68 1.02 1.86
CA LEU A 121 1.73 -0.02 2.22
C LEU A 121 0.37 0.62 2.45
N TYR A 122 -0.65 0.05 1.83
CA TYR A 122 -2.04 0.45 2.07
C TYR A 122 -2.83 -0.76 2.57
N GLY A 123 -3.68 -0.54 3.55
CA GLY A 123 -4.49 -1.61 4.07
C GLY A 123 -5.47 -1.15 5.12
N SER A 124 -6.26 -2.08 5.61
CA SER A 124 -7.19 -1.90 6.72
C SER A 124 -6.82 -2.82 7.87
N TRP A 125 -7.06 -2.34 9.08
CA TRP A 125 -6.86 -3.08 10.30
C TRP A 125 -8.20 -3.20 11.02
N GLY A 126 -8.56 -4.40 11.45
CA GLY A 126 -9.72 -4.59 12.32
C GLY A 126 -9.48 -3.91 13.67
N TYR A 127 -10.57 -3.46 14.29
CA TYR A 127 -10.50 -2.80 15.59
C TYR A 127 -9.87 -3.69 16.67
N GLU A 128 -10.08 -4.98 16.59
CA GLU A 128 -9.59 -5.98 17.54
C GLU A 128 -8.05 -6.09 17.57
N LEU A 129 -7.38 -5.49 16.60
CA LEU A 129 -5.91 -5.39 16.61
C LEU A 129 -5.38 -4.64 17.84
N ILE A 130 -6.22 -3.82 18.47
CA ILE A 130 -5.86 -3.12 19.71
C ILE A 130 -5.40 -4.09 20.81
N ASN A 131 -5.96 -5.30 20.86
CA ASN A 131 -5.55 -6.30 21.85
C ASN A 131 -4.08 -6.76 21.68
N ARG A 132 -3.51 -6.66 20.49
CA ARG A 132 -2.08 -6.95 20.27
C ARG A 132 -1.17 -5.83 20.76
N ILE A 133 -1.69 -4.60 20.86
CA ILE A 133 -0.96 -3.44 21.36
C ILE A 133 -1.18 -3.31 22.87
N GLU A 134 -2.42 -3.49 23.29
CA GLU A 134 -2.88 -3.38 24.67
C GLU A 134 -3.60 -4.67 25.10
N PRO A 135 -2.89 -5.70 25.56
CA PRO A 135 -3.49 -7.01 25.88
C PRO A 135 -4.60 -6.98 26.94
N ASN A 136 -4.66 -5.93 27.75
CA ASN A 136 -5.70 -5.77 28.78
C ASN A 136 -7.04 -5.28 28.22
N VAL A 137 -7.11 -4.88 26.97
CA VAL A 137 -8.36 -4.48 26.32
C VAL A 137 -9.12 -5.74 25.93
N PRO A 138 -10.31 -5.97 26.49
CA PRO A 138 -11.11 -7.13 26.11
C PRO A 138 -11.60 -6.97 24.69
N ILE A 139 -11.47 -8.04 23.89
CA ILE A 139 -12.03 -8.11 22.55
C ILE A 139 -13.11 -9.20 22.52
N ASN A 140 -14.12 -8.98 21.70
CA ASN A 140 -15.07 -10.03 21.41
C ASN A 140 -14.44 -11.04 20.43
N PRO A 141 -14.77 -12.33 20.53
CA PRO A 141 -14.40 -13.29 19.49
C PRO A 141 -14.93 -12.79 18.14
N LEU A 142 -14.09 -12.81 17.11
CA LEU A 142 -14.52 -12.48 15.76
C LEU A 142 -15.54 -13.52 15.29
N GLU A 143 -16.66 -13.05 14.75
CA GLU A 143 -17.58 -13.92 14.03
C GLU A 143 -16.98 -14.32 12.68
N ASP A 144 -17.40 -15.47 12.13
CA ASP A 144 -16.84 -16.04 10.89
C ASP A 144 -16.87 -15.09 9.66
N ASN A 145 -17.74 -14.07 9.70
CA ASN A 145 -17.92 -13.10 8.63
C ASN A 145 -17.24 -11.74 8.89
N GLU A 146 -16.60 -11.56 10.03
CA GLU A 146 -15.91 -10.30 10.33
C GLU A 146 -14.59 -10.19 9.58
N ILE A 147 -14.27 -8.95 9.20
CA ILE A 147 -13.04 -8.67 8.44
C ILE A 147 -11.85 -9.02 9.31
N PRO A 148 -11.05 -10.02 8.92
CA PRO A 148 -9.83 -10.31 9.66
C PRO A 148 -8.87 -9.14 9.54
N TYR A 149 -7.86 -9.10 10.38
CA TYR A 149 -6.76 -8.14 10.25
C TYR A 149 -6.20 -8.25 8.83
N GLY A 150 -6.68 -7.40 7.95
CA GLY A 150 -6.28 -7.43 6.54
C GLY A 150 -5.28 -6.32 6.27
N LEU A 151 -4.16 -6.69 5.72
CA LEU A 151 -3.20 -5.75 5.18
C LEU A 151 -2.96 -6.08 3.72
N SER A 152 -3.22 -5.11 2.86
CA SER A 152 -2.86 -5.21 1.46
C SER A 152 -1.71 -4.26 1.18
N LEU A 153 -0.60 -4.78 0.70
CA LEU A 153 0.45 -3.95 0.17
C LEU A 153 0.20 -3.71 -1.30
N ILE A 154 -0.17 -2.50 -1.60
CA ILE A 154 -0.25 -2.02 -2.96
C ILE A 154 1.02 -1.22 -3.22
N HIS A 155 1.77 -1.75 -4.13
CA HIS A 155 2.95 -1.12 -4.63
C HIS A 155 2.56 -0.14 -5.74
N ILE A 156 2.78 1.11 -5.51
CA ILE A 156 2.66 2.14 -6.54
C ILE A 156 4.02 2.40 -7.14
#